data_f934561e939ffa972b93b6cc2db61ac2
#
_entry.id   f934561e939ffa972b93b6cc2db61ac2
#
_cell.length_a   1.000
_cell.length_b   1.000
_cell.length_c   1.000
_cell.angle_alpha   90.00
_cell.angle_beta   90.00
_cell.angle_gamma   90.00
#
_symmetry.space_group_name_H-M   'P 1'
#
loop_
_entity.id
_entity.type
_entity.pdbx_description
1 polymer ?
#
loop_
_entity_poly.entity_id
_entity_poly.type
_entity_poly.pdbx_seq_one_letter_code
_entity_poly.pdbx_strand_id
1 'polypeptide(L)'
;MRRTAATVFSVAAAAMFLIVQGHAQQPPQEHASTTDPRASLKPGFDNAGQAAKNMQLVAHMAKPQGFFDPSSPAGTPTPPETTGRGATAPPAPQPAATAPAAQPAAPAGRGRGGPSGLDFANSDLAFRRADMFVGNFNGFNTYDIETPRRPRLMTSVVCPGGQGDMSVRGNLLFMSVEQTRGRVDCGTEGVEDVASKDRFRGVRIFDISDITHPRQVAAVQTCRGSHTHTIVDDPQDKANIYIYGSGTSTVRPGEELAGCSAGAPDEDPNTALFSIDVIKVPIAHPD
;
A
#
# COMPACT_ATOMS: atom_id res chain seq x y z
N MET A 1 79.86 31.25 -37.35
CA MET A 1 78.90 31.46 -36.22
C MET A 1 77.50 31.59 -36.84
N ARG A 2 76.79 30.55 -36.93
CA ARG A 2 75.36 30.56 -37.39
C ARG A 2 74.49 30.03 -36.31
N ARG A 3 73.56 30.88 -35.84
CA ARG A 3 72.52 30.48 -34.90
C ARG A 3 71.30 29.94 -35.66
N THR A 4 70.93 28.71 -35.47
CA THR A 4 69.72 28.13 -36.00
C THR A 4 68.63 28.27 -34.93
N ALA A 5 67.55 28.98 -35.28
CA ALA A 5 66.33 29.06 -34.49
C ALA A 5 65.47 27.86 -34.76
N ALA A 6 65.09 27.14 -33.70
CA ALA A 6 64.12 26.03 -33.78
C ALA A 6 62.71 26.57 -33.50
N THR A 7 61.84 26.41 -34.50
CA THR A 7 60.42 26.78 -34.42
C THR A 7 59.65 25.56 -33.85
N VAL A 8 59.03 25.72 -32.68
CA VAL A 8 58.16 24.72 -32.09
C VAL A 8 56.74 24.93 -32.63
N PHE A 9 56.23 23.96 -33.38
CA PHE A 9 54.81 23.89 -33.78
C PHE A 9 54.03 23.20 -32.66
N SER A 10 53.12 23.93 -32.00
CA SER A 10 52.15 23.38 -31.08
C SER A 10 50.89 22.97 -31.88
N VAL A 11 50.63 21.69 -31.99
CA VAL A 11 49.39 21.15 -32.53
C VAL A 11 48.38 21.04 -31.41
N ALA A 12 47.39 21.89 -31.39
CA ALA A 12 46.23 21.79 -30.51
C ALA A 12 45.25 20.79 -31.09
N ALA A 13 45.13 19.59 -30.49
CA ALA A 13 44.12 18.60 -30.82
C ALA A 13 42.83 18.97 -30.08
N ALA A 14 41.83 19.49 -30.80
CA ALA A 14 40.49 19.70 -30.31
C ALA A 14 39.75 18.36 -30.35
N ALA A 15 39.58 17.73 -29.21
CA ALA A 15 38.72 16.54 -29.06
C ALA A 15 37.24 16.98 -29.04
N MET A 16 36.54 16.80 -30.14
CA MET A 16 35.08 16.90 -30.21
C MET A 16 34.47 15.67 -29.53
N PHE A 17 33.92 15.82 -28.32
CA PHE A 17 33.04 14.86 -27.71
C PHE A 17 31.67 14.93 -28.39
N LEU A 18 31.40 14.03 -29.30
CA LEU A 18 30.04 13.75 -29.80
C LEU A 18 29.26 13.03 -28.70
N ILE A 19 28.43 13.77 -27.96
CA ILE A 19 27.43 13.19 -27.07
C ILE A 19 26.34 12.61 -27.98
N VAL A 20 26.40 11.31 -28.25
CA VAL A 20 25.30 10.56 -28.83
C VAL A 20 24.24 10.45 -27.74
N GLN A 21 23.24 11.33 -27.79
CA GLN A 21 22.02 11.16 -27.02
C GLN A 21 21.28 9.93 -27.59
N GLY A 22 21.51 8.79 -26.96
CA GLY A 22 20.71 7.60 -27.21
C GLY A 22 19.28 7.89 -26.79
N HIS A 23 18.43 8.27 -27.73
CA HIS A 23 17.00 8.21 -27.53
C HIS A 23 16.67 6.73 -27.33
N ALA A 24 16.35 6.33 -26.09
CA ALA A 24 15.72 5.05 -25.84
C ALA A 24 14.40 5.06 -26.64
N GLN A 25 14.39 4.41 -27.79
CA GLN A 25 13.16 4.16 -28.52
C GLN A 25 12.26 3.35 -27.60
N GLN A 26 11.16 3.95 -27.17
CA GLN A 26 10.07 3.17 -26.58
C GLN A 26 9.73 2.06 -27.59
N PRO A 27 9.64 0.80 -27.13
CA PRO A 27 9.19 -0.26 -28.01
C PRO A 27 7.85 0.17 -28.62
N PRO A 28 7.60 -0.13 -29.91
CA PRO A 28 6.34 0.20 -30.54
C PRO A 28 5.22 -0.28 -29.63
N GLN A 29 4.29 0.60 -29.24
CA GLN A 29 3.06 0.16 -28.61
C GLN A 29 2.36 -0.74 -29.64
N GLU A 30 2.41 -2.05 -29.40
CA GLU A 30 1.58 -2.98 -30.16
C GLU A 30 0.13 -2.59 -29.90
N HIS A 31 -0.49 -1.93 -30.86
CA HIS A 31 -1.91 -1.71 -30.84
C HIS A 31 -2.58 -3.09 -30.82
N ALA A 32 -3.46 -3.31 -29.85
CA ALA A 32 -4.19 -4.56 -29.74
C ALA A 32 -4.79 -4.88 -31.12
N SER A 33 -4.56 -6.10 -31.62
CA SER A 33 -5.15 -6.57 -32.85
C SER A 33 -6.66 -6.35 -32.82
N THR A 34 -7.25 -5.90 -33.93
CA THR A 34 -8.72 -5.76 -34.01
C THR A 34 -9.46 -7.07 -33.80
N THR A 35 -8.74 -8.21 -33.86
CA THR A 35 -9.25 -9.55 -33.50
C THR A 35 -9.12 -9.88 -32.03
N ASP A 36 -8.41 -9.06 -31.23
CA ASP A 36 -8.33 -9.24 -29.79
C ASP A 36 -9.69 -8.87 -29.16
N PRO A 37 -10.36 -9.81 -28.47
CA PRO A 37 -11.66 -9.53 -27.85
C PRO A 37 -11.63 -8.42 -26.81
N ARG A 38 -10.43 -8.02 -26.31
CA ARG A 38 -10.26 -6.92 -25.39
C ARG A 38 -10.26 -5.55 -26.08
N ALA A 39 -9.98 -5.48 -27.37
CA ALA A 39 -9.86 -4.22 -28.10
C ALA A 39 -11.18 -3.44 -28.21
N SER A 40 -12.33 -4.12 -28.11
CA SER A 40 -13.67 -3.56 -28.21
C SER A 40 -14.41 -3.43 -26.88
N LEU A 41 -13.72 -3.69 -25.75
CA LEU A 41 -14.34 -3.59 -24.44
C LEU A 41 -14.72 -2.13 -24.13
N LYS A 42 -15.93 -1.94 -23.66
CA LYS A 42 -16.42 -0.64 -23.20
C LYS A 42 -16.08 -0.44 -21.73
N PRO A 43 -15.60 0.73 -21.33
CA PRO A 43 -15.46 1.05 -19.93
C PRO A 43 -16.84 1.13 -19.27
N GLY A 44 -16.92 0.82 -17.98
CA GLY A 44 -18.14 0.93 -17.21
C GLY A 44 -17.83 0.72 -15.73
N PHE A 45 -18.54 1.43 -14.86
CA PHE A 45 -18.36 1.30 -13.43
C PHE A 45 -18.90 -0.05 -12.92
N ASP A 46 -20.17 -0.35 -13.24
CA ASP A 46 -20.83 -1.60 -12.85
C ASP A 46 -20.99 -2.58 -14.02
N ASN A 47 -20.84 -2.10 -15.25
CA ASN A 47 -21.20 -2.79 -16.48
C ASN A 47 -20.09 -2.75 -17.53
N ALA A 48 -18.83 -2.72 -17.08
CA ALA A 48 -17.69 -2.81 -17.98
C ALA A 48 -17.79 -4.05 -18.88
N GLY A 49 -17.36 -3.91 -20.13
CA GLY A 49 -17.29 -5.00 -21.07
C GLY A 49 -16.38 -6.13 -20.57
N GLN A 50 -16.66 -7.36 -20.92
CA GLN A 50 -15.96 -8.55 -20.47
C GLN A 50 -15.36 -9.34 -21.64
N ALA A 51 -14.12 -9.81 -21.47
CA ALA A 51 -13.51 -10.80 -22.32
C ALA A 51 -12.96 -11.94 -21.47
N ALA A 52 -13.37 -13.16 -21.80
CA ALA A 52 -12.95 -14.36 -21.06
C ALA A 52 -12.67 -15.52 -22.02
N LYS A 53 -11.72 -16.38 -21.65
CA LYS A 53 -11.44 -17.63 -22.35
C LYS A 53 -11.33 -18.76 -21.35
N ASN A 54 -12.13 -19.79 -21.50
CA ASN A 54 -12.19 -20.96 -20.62
C ASN A 54 -12.54 -20.63 -19.13
N MET A 55 -13.16 -19.46 -18.88
CA MET A 55 -13.67 -19.05 -17.58
C MET A 55 -14.94 -18.21 -17.76
N GLN A 56 -15.70 -18.06 -16.69
CA GLN A 56 -16.94 -17.28 -16.67
C GLN A 56 -16.98 -16.44 -15.41
N LEU A 57 -17.36 -15.15 -15.53
CA LEU A 57 -17.75 -14.35 -14.38
C LEU A 57 -19.09 -14.89 -13.84
N VAL A 58 -19.10 -15.45 -12.64
CA VAL A 58 -20.29 -16.07 -12.06
C VAL A 58 -21.13 -15.13 -11.20
N ALA A 59 -20.51 -14.12 -10.61
CA ALA A 59 -21.16 -13.08 -9.83
C ALA A 59 -20.32 -11.78 -9.81
N HIS A 60 -20.99 -10.68 -9.62
CA HIS A 60 -20.40 -9.37 -9.33
C HIS A 60 -21.24 -8.72 -8.23
N MET A 61 -20.59 -8.10 -7.26
CA MET A 61 -21.23 -7.36 -6.18
C MET A 61 -20.66 -5.94 -6.11
N ALA A 62 -21.54 -4.97 -5.93
CA ALA A 62 -21.11 -3.61 -5.61
C ALA A 62 -20.43 -3.59 -4.23
N LYS A 63 -19.55 -2.61 -4.03
CA LYS A 63 -18.95 -2.36 -2.73
C LYS A 63 -20.02 -1.99 -1.71
N PRO A 64 -19.88 -2.43 -0.44
CA PRO A 64 -20.81 -2.08 0.60
C PRO A 64 -20.80 -0.59 0.93
N GLN A 65 -21.87 -0.13 1.56
CA GLN A 65 -21.94 1.23 2.10
C GLN A 65 -20.77 1.47 3.09
N GLY A 66 -20.17 2.65 3.04
CA GLY A 66 -18.98 3.01 3.80
C GLY A 66 -17.66 2.58 3.15
N PHE A 67 -17.72 1.75 2.10
CA PHE A 67 -16.57 1.29 1.29
C PHE A 67 -16.65 1.76 -0.15
N PHE A 68 -17.67 2.54 -0.47
CA PHE A 68 -17.86 3.12 -1.80
C PHE A 68 -18.80 4.34 -1.72
N ASP A 69 -18.40 5.43 -2.39
CA ASP A 69 -19.20 6.62 -2.64
C ASP A 69 -19.28 6.85 -4.15
N PRO A 70 -20.48 6.78 -4.78
CA PRO A 70 -20.63 7.01 -6.21
C PRO A 70 -20.19 8.41 -6.66
N SER A 71 -20.27 9.41 -5.78
CA SER A 71 -19.84 10.78 -6.05
C SER A 71 -18.31 10.97 -5.91
N SER A 72 -17.65 10.07 -5.20
CA SER A 72 -16.19 10.08 -4.97
C SER A 72 -15.64 8.66 -5.04
N PRO A 73 -15.60 8.02 -6.21
CA PRO A 73 -15.19 6.62 -6.35
C PRO A 73 -13.74 6.36 -5.94
N ALA A 74 -12.91 7.38 -5.91
CA ALA A 74 -11.55 7.31 -5.38
C ALA A 74 -11.46 7.38 -3.85
N GLY A 75 -12.58 7.59 -3.17
CA GLY A 75 -12.66 7.73 -1.72
C GLY A 75 -12.45 9.17 -1.22
N THR A 76 -12.60 9.35 0.07
CA THR A 76 -12.30 10.63 0.73
C THR A 76 -10.79 10.79 0.82
N PRO A 77 -10.23 11.96 0.48
CA PRO A 77 -8.81 12.22 0.67
C PRO A 77 -8.40 11.95 2.12
N THR A 78 -7.40 11.10 2.31
CA THR A 78 -6.77 10.94 3.62
C THR A 78 -5.76 12.06 3.84
N PRO A 79 -5.54 12.50 5.09
CA PRO A 79 -4.45 13.39 5.41
C PRO A 79 -3.13 12.86 4.83
N PRO A 80 -2.26 13.72 4.26
CA PRO A 80 -0.99 13.28 3.74
C PRO A 80 -0.16 12.63 4.84
N GLU A 81 0.55 11.54 4.50
CA GLU A 81 1.52 10.97 5.42
C GLU A 81 2.58 12.02 5.75
N THR A 82 2.65 12.42 7.01
CA THR A 82 3.79 13.21 7.50
C THR A 82 4.99 12.28 7.52
N THR A 83 5.73 12.25 6.41
CA THR A 83 7.00 11.52 6.36
C THR A 83 7.97 12.21 7.30
N GLY A 84 8.39 11.51 8.35
CA GLY A 84 9.40 11.98 9.31
C GLY A 84 10.83 12.10 8.73
N ARG A 85 10.97 12.43 7.45
CA ARG A 85 12.22 12.90 6.89
C ARG A 85 12.32 14.38 7.19
N GLY A 86 13.29 14.70 8.07
CA GLY A 86 13.72 15.98 8.58
C GLY A 86 13.13 17.20 7.85
N ALA A 87 12.48 18.03 8.63
CA ALA A 87 11.97 19.30 8.18
C ALA A 87 13.02 20.07 7.36
N THR A 88 12.94 19.96 6.03
CA THR A 88 13.47 21.02 5.19
C THR A 88 12.58 22.22 5.44
N ALA A 89 13.20 23.33 5.83
CA ALA A 89 12.55 24.60 6.12
C ALA A 89 11.47 24.93 5.09
N PRO A 90 10.35 25.57 5.52
CA PRO A 90 9.31 25.97 4.60
C PRO A 90 9.91 26.85 3.49
N PRO A 91 9.54 26.64 2.22
CA PRO A 91 9.98 27.53 1.15
C PRO A 91 9.52 28.95 1.45
N ALA A 92 10.42 29.89 1.30
CA ALA A 92 10.12 31.31 1.43
C ALA A 92 8.92 31.69 0.55
N PRO A 93 8.04 32.61 0.99
CA PRO A 93 6.87 33.01 0.24
C PRO A 93 7.28 33.54 -1.14
N GLN A 94 6.84 32.84 -2.20
CA GLN A 94 6.98 33.31 -3.57
C GLN A 94 5.96 34.44 -3.82
N PRO A 95 6.34 35.49 -4.56
CA PRO A 95 5.41 36.54 -4.97
C PRO A 95 4.30 35.93 -5.84
N ALA A 96 3.07 36.35 -5.61
CA ALA A 96 1.89 35.90 -6.35
C ALA A 96 2.07 36.16 -7.86
N ALA A 97 2.21 35.10 -8.63
CA ALA A 97 2.14 35.13 -10.08
C ALA A 97 0.66 35.03 -10.51
N THR A 98 0.24 35.98 -11.34
CA THR A 98 -1.06 36.04 -12.00
C THR A 98 -1.36 34.74 -12.76
N ALA A 99 -2.53 34.18 -12.54
CA ALA A 99 -3.00 32.93 -13.10
C ALA A 99 -3.12 32.99 -14.64
N PRO A 100 -2.53 32.03 -15.37
CA PRO A 100 -2.93 31.75 -16.75
C PRO A 100 -4.05 30.69 -16.76
N ALA A 101 -4.87 30.76 -17.83
CA ALA A 101 -6.05 29.95 -18.06
C ALA A 101 -5.81 28.43 -17.94
N ALA A 102 -6.84 27.75 -17.47
CA ALA A 102 -6.86 26.30 -17.22
C ALA A 102 -6.43 25.46 -18.43
N GLN A 103 -5.32 24.72 -18.27
CA GLN A 103 -4.96 23.60 -19.13
C GLN A 103 -5.66 22.33 -18.64
N PRO A 104 -6.02 21.38 -19.55
CA PRO A 104 -6.56 20.10 -19.15
C PRO A 104 -5.57 19.36 -18.26
N ALA A 105 -6.04 18.84 -17.12
CA ALA A 105 -5.23 18.11 -16.17
C ALA A 105 -4.57 16.90 -16.82
N ALA A 106 -3.24 16.87 -16.82
CA ALA A 106 -2.47 15.67 -17.13
C ALA A 106 -2.79 14.56 -16.11
N PRO A 107 -2.75 13.27 -16.50
CA PRO A 107 -2.99 12.18 -15.57
C PRO A 107 -1.98 12.26 -14.41
N ALA A 108 -2.50 12.29 -13.19
CA ALA A 108 -1.72 12.41 -11.97
C ALA A 108 -0.70 11.28 -11.90
N GLY A 109 0.57 11.63 -12.05
CA GLY A 109 1.67 10.72 -11.79
C GLY A 109 1.58 10.22 -10.34
N ARG A 110 1.93 8.96 -10.11
CA ARG A 110 1.97 8.33 -8.79
C ARG A 110 3.00 9.04 -7.89
N GLY A 111 2.62 10.21 -7.35
CA GLY A 111 3.36 10.91 -6.33
C GLY A 111 3.06 10.26 -4.97
N ARG A 112 4.09 9.87 -4.25
CA ARG A 112 3.97 9.49 -2.84
C ARG A 112 3.47 10.72 -2.08
N GLY A 113 2.20 10.70 -1.61
CA GLY A 113 1.67 11.72 -0.70
C GLY A 113 0.42 12.48 -1.14
N GLY A 114 -0.28 12.08 -2.22
CA GLY A 114 -1.63 12.57 -2.51
C GLY A 114 -2.70 11.56 -2.06
N PRO A 115 -4.00 11.96 -2.02
CA PRO A 115 -5.06 10.99 -1.82
C PRO A 115 -4.87 9.86 -2.84
N SER A 116 -4.49 8.68 -2.34
CA SER A 116 -4.33 7.53 -3.21
C SER A 116 -5.74 7.13 -3.62
N GLY A 117 -6.06 7.08 -4.91
CA GLY A 117 -7.34 6.54 -5.39
C GLY A 117 -7.59 5.08 -5.00
N LEU A 118 -6.87 4.59 -3.97
CA LEU A 118 -6.89 3.23 -3.44
C LEU A 118 -7.67 3.11 -2.13
N ASP A 119 -8.14 4.22 -1.52
CA ASP A 119 -8.80 4.19 -0.22
C ASP A 119 -10.01 3.25 -0.15
N PHE A 120 -10.62 2.96 -1.30
CA PHE A 120 -11.71 2.00 -1.44
C PHE A 120 -11.34 0.79 -2.33
N ALA A 121 -10.07 0.59 -2.64
CA ALA A 121 -9.65 -0.59 -3.37
C ALA A 121 -9.70 -1.83 -2.48
N ASN A 122 -10.21 -2.94 -3.02
CA ASN A 122 -9.98 -4.25 -2.42
C ASN A 122 -8.55 -4.67 -2.72
N SER A 123 -7.91 -5.32 -1.77
CA SER A 123 -6.48 -5.63 -1.85
C SER A 123 -6.17 -7.09 -1.67
N ASP A 124 -6.88 -7.78 -0.77
CA ASP A 124 -6.57 -9.16 -0.46
C ASP A 124 -7.82 -9.98 -0.12
N LEU A 125 -7.69 -11.31 -0.20
CA LEU A 125 -8.75 -12.25 0.05
C LEU A 125 -8.25 -13.37 0.96
N ALA A 126 -8.96 -13.61 2.05
CA ALA A 126 -8.76 -14.79 2.89
C ALA A 126 -10.05 -15.62 2.94
N PHE A 127 -9.90 -16.92 3.20
CA PHE A 127 -11.04 -17.84 3.16
C PHE A 127 -11.06 -18.77 4.37
N ARG A 128 -12.25 -19.06 4.86
CA ARG A 128 -12.51 -20.09 5.84
C ARG A 128 -13.76 -20.86 5.42
N ARG A 129 -13.61 -22.06 4.87
CA ARG A 129 -14.72 -22.85 4.30
C ARG A 129 -15.48 -22.05 3.23
N ALA A 130 -16.75 -21.71 3.49
CA ALA A 130 -17.60 -20.89 2.64
C ALA A 130 -17.63 -19.41 3.04
N ASP A 131 -16.80 -19.00 3.99
CA ASP A 131 -16.64 -17.59 4.36
C ASP A 131 -15.48 -16.98 3.55
N MET A 132 -15.69 -15.81 2.98
CA MET A 132 -14.69 -15.01 2.31
C MET A 132 -14.51 -13.69 3.07
N PHE A 133 -13.28 -13.32 3.32
CA PHE A 133 -12.88 -12.06 3.93
C PHE A 133 -12.16 -11.24 2.90
N VAL A 134 -12.61 -10.02 2.67
CA VAL A 134 -12.07 -9.10 1.67
C VAL A 134 -11.42 -7.93 2.37
N GLY A 135 -10.09 -7.89 2.39
CA GLY A 135 -9.31 -6.79 2.91
C GLY A 135 -9.33 -5.59 1.96
N ASN A 136 -9.29 -4.40 2.51
CA ASN A 136 -9.21 -3.16 1.77
C ASN A 136 -8.61 -2.03 2.62
N PHE A 137 -8.38 -0.88 2.01
CA PHE A 137 -7.75 0.26 2.69
C PHE A 137 -8.59 0.87 3.82
N ASN A 138 -9.89 0.52 3.88
CA ASN A 138 -10.81 1.08 4.87
C ASN A 138 -11.26 0.08 5.94
N GLY A 139 -10.70 -1.14 5.91
CA GLY A 139 -11.02 -2.24 6.81
C GLY A 139 -11.22 -3.56 6.08
N PHE A 140 -12.31 -4.27 6.37
CA PHE A 140 -12.63 -5.51 5.65
C PHE A 140 -14.13 -5.80 5.59
N ASN A 141 -14.51 -6.66 4.66
CA ASN A 141 -15.86 -7.15 4.48
C ASN A 141 -15.88 -8.67 4.58
N THR A 142 -16.95 -9.23 5.13
CA THR A 142 -17.15 -10.67 5.21
C THR A 142 -18.32 -11.09 4.33
N TYR A 143 -18.15 -12.19 3.63
CA TYR A 143 -19.15 -12.72 2.70
C TYR A 143 -19.36 -14.21 2.92
N ASP A 144 -20.62 -14.66 2.83
CA ASP A 144 -20.96 -16.03 2.61
C ASP A 144 -20.94 -16.33 1.10
N ILE A 145 -20.13 -17.30 0.72
CA ILE A 145 -19.94 -17.74 -0.67
C ILE A 145 -20.34 -19.22 -0.88
N GLU A 146 -21.14 -19.79 0.01
CA GLU A 146 -21.64 -21.18 -0.14
C GLU A 146 -22.32 -21.38 -1.50
N THR A 147 -23.03 -20.35 -1.98
CA THR A 147 -23.57 -20.32 -3.34
C THR A 147 -22.78 -19.30 -4.18
N PRO A 148 -21.76 -19.71 -4.96
CA PRO A 148 -20.86 -18.78 -5.66
C PRO A 148 -21.57 -17.82 -6.63
N ARG A 149 -22.73 -18.19 -7.15
CA ARG A 149 -23.53 -17.31 -8.03
C ARG A 149 -24.34 -16.26 -7.26
N ARG A 150 -24.43 -16.37 -5.94
CA ARG A 150 -25.19 -15.48 -5.05
C ARG A 150 -24.43 -15.23 -3.75
N PRO A 151 -23.24 -14.66 -3.81
CA PRO A 151 -22.51 -14.31 -2.59
C PRO A 151 -23.34 -13.30 -1.77
N ARG A 152 -23.24 -13.41 -0.46
CA ARG A 152 -24.00 -12.55 0.46
C ARG A 152 -23.02 -11.81 1.37
N LEU A 153 -23.13 -10.49 1.40
CA LEU A 153 -22.43 -9.68 2.40
C LEU A 153 -22.98 -10.04 3.79
N MET A 154 -22.09 -10.41 4.71
CA MET A 154 -22.44 -10.73 6.09
C MET A 154 -22.21 -9.52 7.01
N THR A 155 -21.04 -8.87 6.91
CA THR A 155 -20.77 -7.65 7.65
C THR A 155 -19.63 -6.83 7.02
N SER A 156 -19.49 -5.62 7.49
CA SER A 156 -18.44 -4.68 7.11
C SER A 156 -17.81 -4.12 8.38
N VAL A 157 -16.48 -4.22 8.48
CA VAL A 157 -15.71 -3.65 9.59
C VAL A 157 -14.89 -2.48 9.07
N VAL A 158 -15.29 -1.26 9.43
CA VAL A 158 -14.53 -0.05 9.11
C VAL A 158 -13.40 0.08 10.12
N CYS A 159 -12.17 -0.01 9.64
CA CYS A 159 -10.96 0.09 10.45
C CYS A 159 -9.77 0.43 9.55
N PRO A 160 -9.64 1.70 9.13
CA PRO A 160 -8.64 2.11 8.14
C PRO A 160 -7.21 1.85 8.60
N GLY A 161 -6.31 1.61 7.65
CA GLY A 161 -4.91 1.42 8.03
C GLY A 161 -3.97 0.92 6.94
N GLY A 162 -4.40 0.82 5.70
CA GLY A 162 -3.56 0.35 4.61
C GLY A 162 -4.23 -0.73 3.79
N GLN A 163 -3.45 -1.51 3.07
CA GLN A 163 -3.99 -2.51 2.14
C GLN A 163 -4.92 -3.53 2.82
N GLY A 164 -4.70 -3.83 4.11
CA GLY A 164 -5.50 -4.82 4.80
C GLY A 164 -5.24 -6.24 4.28
N ASP A 165 -3.95 -6.58 4.10
CA ASP A 165 -3.53 -7.97 3.82
C ASP A 165 -4.07 -8.90 4.91
N MET A 166 -4.68 -10.02 4.52
CA MET A 166 -5.52 -10.82 5.38
C MET A 166 -5.07 -12.28 5.43
N SER A 167 -5.08 -12.85 6.63
CA SER A 167 -4.94 -14.30 6.81
C SER A 167 -5.94 -14.82 7.83
N VAL A 168 -6.36 -16.07 7.68
CA VAL A 168 -7.30 -16.71 8.60
C VAL A 168 -6.76 -18.05 9.08
N ARG A 169 -6.81 -18.27 10.39
CA ARG A 169 -6.52 -19.55 11.01
C ARG A 169 -7.53 -19.89 12.10
N GLY A 170 -8.34 -20.91 11.87
CA GLY A 170 -9.44 -21.25 12.78
C GLY A 170 -10.46 -20.09 12.88
N ASN A 171 -10.65 -19.59 14.08
CA ASN A 171 -11.52 -18.45 14.35
C ASN A 171 -10.77 -17.11 14.49
N LEU A 172 -9.49 -17.06 14.11
CA LEU A 172 -8.71 -15.85 14.13
C LEU A 172 -8.47 -15.35 12.71
N LEU A 173 -8.67 -14.04 12.55
CA LEU A 173 -8.34 -13.30 11.34
C LEU A 173 -7.26 -12.29 11.68
N PHE A 174 -6.23 -12.23 10.86
CA PHE A 174 -5.11 -11.34 10.98
C PHE A 174 -5.18 -10.31 9.86
N MET A 175 -4.97 -9.03 10.19
CA MET A 175 -5.04 -7.93 9.24
C MET A 175 -3.82 -7.02 9.39
N SER A 176 -3.06 -6.87 8.30
CA SER A 176 -1.91 -5.96 8.22
C SER A 176 -2.34 -4.50 8.17
N VAL A 177 -1.61 -3.66 8.90
CA VAL A 177 -1.79 -2.20 8.94
C VAL A 177 -0.44 -1.51 8.81
N GLU A 178 -0.29 -0.66 7.79
CA GLU A 178 0.98 0.04 7.55
C GLU A 178 0.85 1.55 7.37
N GLN A 179 -0.34 2.04 6.99
CA GLN A 179 -0.52 3.46 6.74
C GLN A 179 -0.49 4.28 8.03
N THR A 180 0.07 5.48 7.95
CA THR A 180 0.20 6.39 9.09
C THR A 180 -1.13 6.91 9.62
N ARG A 181 -2.20 6.79 8.85
CA ARG A 181 -3.56 7.12 9.27
C ARG A 181 -4.23 6.08 10.18
N GLY A 182 -3.68 4.86 10.26
CA GLY A 182 -4.22 3.81 11.11
C GLY A 182 -4.26 4.24 12.57
N ARG A 183 -5.39 4.00 13.25
CA ARG A 183 -5.63 4.36 14.64
C ARG A 183 -5.86 3.13 15.50
N VAL A 184 -5.50 3.22 16.78
CA VAL A 184 -5.73 2.12 17.76
C VAL A 184 -7.23 1.83 17.95
N ASP A 185 -8.08 2.84 17.79
CA ASP A 185 -9.55 2.78 17.96
C ASP A 185 -10.33 2.54 16.67
N CYS A 186 -9.66 2.28 15.53
CA CYS A 186 -10.25 2.20 14.21
C CYS A 186 -10.97 3.48 13.72
N GLY A 187 -10.67 4.63 14.31
CA GLY A 187 -11.22 5.93 13.87
C GLY A 187 -10.87 6.24 12.42
N THR A 188 -11.74 6.99 11.75
CA THR A 188 -11.61 7.33 10.32
C THR A 188 -10.94 8.68 10.08
N GLU A 189 -10.72 9.47 11.13
CA GLU A 189 -10.14 10.81 11.08
C GLU A 189 -8.63 10.82 10.77
N GLY A 190 -7.98 9.66 10.87
CA GLY A 190 -6.53 9.56 10.66
C GLY A 190 -5.71 10.08 11.84
N VAL A 191 -4.40 10.26 11.62
CA VAL A 191 -3.45 10.80 12.60
C VAL A 191 -2.49 11.73 11.86
N GLU A 192 -2.54 13.02 12.17
CA GLU A 192 -1.74 14.06 11.50
C GLU A 192 -0.38 14.32 12.19
N ASP A 193 -0.30 14.11 13.50
CA ASP A 193 0.91 14.35 14.28
C ASP A 193 2.06 13.43 13.83
N VAL A 194 3.29 13.94 13.88
CA VAL A 194 4.50 13.15 13.56
C VAL A 194 4.64 11.96 14.52
N ALA A 195 4.35 12.16 15.80
CA ALA A 195 4.32 11.13 16.83
C ALA A 195 2.99 11.16 17.57
N SER A 196 2.28 10.04 17.63
CA SER A 196 0.99 9.95 18.31
C SER A 196 0.77 8.56 18.91
N LYS A 197 0.27 8.52 20.14
CA LYS A 197 -0.15 7.27 20.79
C LYS A 197 -1.43 6.68 20.20
N ASP A 198 -2.21 7.49 19.48
CA ASP A 198 -3.41 7.03 18.76
C ASP A 198 -3.08 6.27 17.49
N ARG A 199 -1.86 6.45 16.95
CA ARG A 199 -1.46 5.76 15.71
C ARG A 199 -1.25 4.27 15.95
N PHE A 200 -1.79 3.49 15.03
CA PHE A 200 -1.59 2.05 14.97
C PHE A 200 -0.92 1.65 13.63
N ARG A 201 0.15 0.88 13.73
CA ARG A 201 0.76 0.17 12.60
C ARG A 201 1.28 -1.18 13.09
N GLY A 202 0.98 -2.26 12.37
CA GLY A 202 1.34 -3.62 12.76
C GLY A 202 0.31 -4.63 12.29
N VAL A 203 -0.09 -5.56 13.15
CA VAL A 203 -1.09 -6.59 12.84
C VAL A 203 -2.23 -6.54 13.84
N ARG A 204 -3.47 -6.43 13.35
CA ARG A 204 -4.70 -6.58 14.13
C ARG A 204 -5.15 -8.03 14.11
N ILE A 205 -5.70 -8.48 15.21
CA ILE A 205 -6.22 -9.85 15.35
C ILE A 205 -7.69 -9.75 15.73
N PHE A 206 -8.55 -10.38 14.93
CA PHE A 206 -9.98 -10.42 15.15
C PHE A 206 -10.44 -11.84 15.45
N ASP A 207 -11.31 -11.98 16.42
CA ASP A 207 -12.14 -13.17 16.60
C ASP A 207 -13.28 -13.13 15.58
N ILE A 208 -13.34 -14.15 14.74
CA ILE A 208 -14.35 -14.34 13.69
C ILE A 208 -15.18 -15.61 13.94
N SER A 209 -15.32 -16.05 15.20
CA SER A 209 -16.23 -17.15 15.54
C SER A 209 -17.66 -16.87 15.09
N ASP A 210 -18.08 -15.61 15.18
CA ASP A 210 -19.26 -15.06 14.52
C ASP A 210 -18.83 -14.07 13.41
N ILE A 211 -18.95 -14.48 12.15
CA ILE A 211 -18.54 -13.65 11.00
C ILE A 211 -19.44 -12.42 10.78
N THR A 212 -20.60 -12.37 11.44
CA THR A 212 -21.50 -11.21 11.39
C THR A 212 -21.11 -10.15 12.41
N HIS A 213 -20.32 -10.53 13.44
CA HIS A 213 -19.84 -9.64 14.50
C HIS A 213 -18.36 -9.89 14.81
N PRO A 214 -17.45 -9.66 13.86
CA PRO A 214 -16.01 -9.77 14.12
C PRO A 214 -15.59 -8.83 15.25
N ARG A 215 -14.76 -9.33 16.17
CA ARG A 215 -14.31 -8.56 17.32
C ARG A 215 -12.80 -8.52 17.38
N GLN A 216 -12.21 -7.30 17.37
CA GLN A 216 -10.77 -7.18 17.59
C GLN A 216 -10.43 -7.67 19.00
N VAL A 217 -9.54 -8.66 19.10
CA VAL A 217 -9.10 -9.26 20.35
C VAL A 217 -7.68 -8.85 20.70
N ALA A 218 -6.84 -8.56 19.70
CA ALA A 218 -5.49 -8.07 19.93
C ALA A 218 -5.04 -7.12 18.81
N ALA A 219 -3.99 -6.38 19.11
CA ALA A 219 -3.33 -5.47 18.17
C ALA A 219 -1.84 -5.37 18.50
N VAL A 220 -0.98 -5.92 17.64
CA VAL A 220 0.46 -5.93 17.83
C VAL A 220 1.08 -4.83 16.98
N GLN A 221 1.74 -3.87 17.62
CA GLN A 221 2.38 -2.76 16.94
C GLN A 221 3.81 -3.10 16.55
N THR A 222 4.24 -2.66 15.37
CA THR A 222 5.61 -2.80 14.87
C THR A 222 6.19 -1.45 14.46
N CYS A 223 7.50 -1.38 14.30
CA CYS A 223 8.18 -0.11 14.02
C CYS A 223 7.86 0.47 12.65
N ARG A 224 7.49 -0.37 11.67
CA ARG A 224 7.19 0.06 10.30
C ARG A 224 5.82 -0.36 9.79
N GLY A 225 4.98 -0.89 10.70
CA GLY A 225 3.72 -1.49 10.30
C GLY A 225 3.92 -2.85 9.63
N SER A 226 2.86 -3.38 9.05
CA SER A 226 2.87 -4.60 8.26
C SER A 226 2.22 -4.31 6.91
N HIS A 227 2.98 -4.47 5.82
CA HIS A 227 2.48 -4.35 4.46
C HIS A 227 1.73 -5.62 4.08
N THR A 228 2.45 -6.74 4.20
CA THR A 228 1.95 -8.10 4.06
C THR A 228 2.50 -8.96 5.18
N HIS A 229 1.81 -10.06 5.46
CA HIS A 229 2.28 -11.04 6.42
C HIS A 229 2.02 -12.47 5.94
N THR A 230 2.74 -13.41 6.54
CA THR A 230 2.50 -14.84 6.34
C THR A 230 2.33 -15.50 7.69
N ILE A 231 1.28 -16.28 7.87
CA ILE A 231 1.10 -17.11 9.05
C ILE A 231 1.74 -18.47 8.87
N VAL A 232 2.40 -18.95 9.92
CA VAL A 232 3.10 -20.23 9.95
C VAL A 232 2.60 -21.05 11.13
N ASP A 233 2.14 -22.27 10.85
CA ASP A 233 1.87 -23.29 11.85
C ASP A 233 3.16 -24.08 12.10
N ASP A 234 3.74 -23.97 13.30
CA ASP A 234 4.84 -24.82 13.69
C ASP A 234 4.35 -26.24 14.03
N PRO A 235 4.83 -27.28 13.35
CA PRO A 235 4.46 -28.65 13.68
C PRO A 235 4.84 -29.07 15.10
N GLN A 236 5.81 -28.40 15.72
CA GLN A 236 6.26 -28.68 17.09
C GLN A 236 5.60 -27.78 18.15
N ASP A 237 4.92 -26.71 17.76
CA ASP A 237 4.24 -25.78 18.65
C ASP A 237 2.77 -25.55 18.21
N LYS A 238 1.92 -26.52 18.52
CA LYS A 238 0.50 -26.48 18.15
C LYS A 238 -0.35 -25.48 18.95
N ALA A 239 0.21 -24.91 20.01
CA ALA A 239 -0.48 -23.95 20.87
C ALA A 239 -0.41 -22.52 20.32
N ASN A 240 0.46 -22.27 19.37
CA ASN A 240 0.72 -20.93 18.84
C ASN A 240 0.66 -20.88 17.31
N ILE A 241 0.43 -19.67 16.82
CA ILE A 241 0.61 -19.27 15.43
C ILE A 241 1.76 -18.27 15.39
N TYR A 242 2.58 -18.33 14.36
CA TYR A 242 3.66 -17.38 14.12
C TYR A 242 3.32 -16.54 12.89
N ILE A 243 3.39 -15.21 13.06
CA ILE A 243 3.14 -14.25 11.98
C ILE A 243 4.50 -13.64 11.61
N TYR A 244 4.89 -13.80 10.36
CA TYR A 244 6.07 -13.17 9.79
C TYR A 244 5.61 -11.98 8.96
N GLY A 245 5.99 -10.77 9.35
CA GLY A 245 5.59 -9.54 8.71
C GLY A 245 6.78 -8.66 8.37
N SER A 246 6.60 -7.82 7.37
CA SER A 246 7.56 -6.79 6.98
C SER A 246 6.83 -5.51 6.66
N GLY A 247 7.22 -4.42 7.32
CA GLY A 247 6.66 -3.09 7.08
C GLY A 247 7.41 -2.35 5.98
N THR A 248 6.69 -1.58 5.18
CA THR A 248 7.25 -0.70 4.15
C THR A 248 7.13 0.78 4.50
N SER A 249 6.38 1.10 5.55
CA SER A 249 6.20 2.48 6.03
C SER A 249 7.48 3.07 6.62
N THR A 250 7.50 4.37 6.88
CA THR A 250 8.58 5.02 7.61
C THR A 250 8.72 4.44 9.01
N VAL A 251 9.94 4.40 9.54
CA VAL A 251 10.16 3.98 10.93
C VAL A 251 9.48 4.98 11.87
N ARG A 252 8.75 4.47 12.86
CA ARG A 252 8.09 5.27 13.89
C ARG A 252 9.14 5.93 14.79
N PRO A 253 8.91 7.18 15.24
CA PRO A 253 9.77 7.79 16.25
C PRO A 253 9.65 7.06 17.58
N GLY A 254 10.73 7.06 18.37
CA GLY A 254 10.77 6.38 19.68
C GLY A 254 9.75 6.88 20.70
N GLU A 255 9.31 8.14 20.56
CA GLU A 255 8.23 8.75 21.36
C GLU A 255 6.87 8.10 21.07
N GLU A 256 6.67 7.63 19.85
CA GLU A 256 5.44 6.94 19.44
C GLU A 256 5.50 5.47 19.85
N LEU A 257 6.58 4.78 19.53
CA LEU A 257 6.82 3.38 19.90
C LEU A 257 8.28 3.20 20.33
N ALA A 258 8.49 2.92 21.62
CA ALA A 258 9.81 2.73 22.18
C ALA A 258 10.55 1.56 21.49
N GLY A 259 11.86 1.71 21.31
CA GLY A 259 12.71 0.70 20.70
C GLY A 259 12.79 0.76 19.17
N CYS A 260 12.02 1.62 18.51
CA CYS A 260 12.13 1.82 17.07
C CYS A 260 13.31 2.73 16.73
N SER A 261 14.17 2.28 15.84
CA SER A 261 15.30 3.03 15.30
C SER A 261 15.30 3.02 13.79
N ALA A 262 15.68 4.14 13.19
CA ALA A 262 15.91 4.32 11.76
C ALA A 262 17.41 4.53 11.45
N GLY A 263 18.30 4.14 12.36
CA GLY A 263 19.74 4.20 12.16
C GLY A 263 20.20 3.40 10.95
N ALA A 264 21.35 3.75 10.39
CA ALA A 264 21.91 2.98 9.28
C ALA A 264 22.25 1.54 9.75
N PRO A 265 22.02 0.52 8.91
CA PRO A 265 22.20 -0.87 9.34
C PRO A 265 23.65 -1.24 9.72
N ASP A 266 24.63 -0.49 9.23
CA ASP A 266 26.05 -0.64 9.54
C ASP A 266 26.45 0.05 10.85
N GLU A 267 25.61 0.96 11.36
CA GLU A 267 25.84 1.73 12.58
C GLU A 267 24.94 1.28 13.74
N ASP A 268 23.75 0.78 13.43
CA ASP A 268 22.75 0.38 14.43
C ASP A 268 22.22 -1.04 14.17
N PRO A 269 22.68 -2.03 14.95
CA PRO A 269 22.22 -3.42 14.80
C PRO A 269 20.74 -3.61 15.17
N ASN A 270 20.12 -2.64 15.85
CA ASN A 270 18.70 -2.69 16.25
C ASN A 270 17.80 -1.88 15.31
N THR A 271 18.32 -1.43 14.17
CA THR A 271 17.53 -0.67 13.21
C THR A 271 16.29 -1.44 12.74
N ALA A 272 15.17 -0.74 12.62
CA ALA A 272 13.96 -1.28 12.01
C ALA A 272 14.02 -1.30 10.46
N LEU A 273 15.10 -0.80 9.87
CA LEU A 273 15.32 -0.94 8.43
C LEU A 273 15.72 -2.38 8.12
N PHE A 274 15.06 -2.98 7.11
CA PHE A 274 15.29 -4.37 6.67
C PHE A 274 15.01 -5.46 7.72
N SER A 275 14.19 -5.16 8.74
CA SER A 275 13.76 -6.14 9.73
C SER A 275 12.58 -6.97 9.22
N ILE A 276 12.48 -8.19 9.73
CA ILE A 276 11.29 -9.04 9.66
C ILE A 276 10.78 -9.17 11.09
N ASP A 277 9.53 -8.78 11.31
CA ASP A 277 8.87 -8.94 12.60
C ASP A 277 8.31 -10.36 12.70
N VAL A 278 8.58 -11.05 13.81
CA VAL A 278 8.00 -12.38 14.12
C VAL A 278 7.11 -12.25 15.34
N ILE A 279 5.80 -12.39 15.14
CA ILE A 279 4.79 -12.28 16.19
C ILE A 279 4.31 -13.67 16.55
N LYS A 280 4.42 -14.04 17.82
CA LYS A 280 3.87 -15.28 18.37
C LYS A 280 2.50 -15.01 18.96
N VAL A 281 1.48 -15.73 18.51
CA VAL A 281 0.10 -15.59 18.95
C VAL A 281 -0.38 -16.90 19.58
N PRO A 282 -0.67 -16.94 20.88
CA PRO A 282 -1.31 -18.08 21.52
C PRO A 282 -2.74 -18.31 20.99
N ILE A 283 -3.05 -19.50 20.50
CA ILE A 283 -4.38 -19.78 19.89
C ILE A 283 -5.51 -19.72 20.92
N ALA A 284 -5.26 -20.16 22.14
CA ALA A 284 -6.28 -20.21 23.20
C ALA A 284 -6.56 -18.83 23.81
N HIS A 285 -5.56 -17.96 23.82
CA HIS A 285 -5.63 -16.62 24.42
C HIS A 285 -4.86 -15.63 23.52
N PRO A 286 -5.48 -15.21 22.40
CA PRO A 286 -4.81 -14.32 21.43
C PRO A 286 -4.75 -12.86 21.89
N ASP A 287 -5.42 -12.51 22.98
CA ASP A 287 -5.55 -11.21 23.63
C ASP A 287 -4.33 -10.82 24.52
#